data_c102a6622bb70b0363c1a87fc525f9f8
#
_entry.id   c102a6622bb70b0363c1a87fc525f9f8
#
_cell.length_a   1.000
_cell.length_b   1.000
_cell.length_c   1.000
_cell.angle_alpha   90.00
_cell.angle_beta   90.00
_cell.angle_gamma   90.00
#
_symmetry.space_group_name_H-M   'P 1'
#
loop_
_entity.id
_entity.type
_entity.pdbx_description
1 polymer ?
#
loop_
_entity_poly.entity_id
_entity_poly.type
_entity_poly.pdbx_seq_one_letter_code
_entity_poly.pdbx_strand_id
1 'polypeptide(L)'
;MLWPCVLLFIAIAIASGSAQAHSSSNSYITISKFNEAAVLRADINLRDIDLVFDLDQNKDGKVSWGETLAKTAELKLWLEQGIQLSTLNQKCALAQMNIKASDHADGTYLSVEWTVACLDVAEDELLGLTLRYDLMFDQDNLHRALVKIDLPNFQSSAILSPDRPEFTLTKATGSGLKVLERYLLEGVWHIWIGIDHVLFLLSLLILAFLEPSRKSVIQWPAVQNVKTAVLDILAVVTAFTLAHSITLGLTIFKWLEPSADLIEPAIALSVVAAALNNLLGWAALRRW
;
A
#
# COMPACT_ATOMS: atom_id res chain seq x y z
N MET A 1 -9.02 -22.57 35.41
CA MET A 1 -10.13 -21.99 34.59
C MET A 1 -9.69 -21.29 33.32
N LEU A 2 -8.42 -21.22 32.95
CA LEU A 2 -7.93 -20.59 31.73
C LEU A 2 -7.98 -21.50 30.45
N TRP A 3 -7.99 -22.82 30.65
CA TRP A 3 -7.99 -23.78 29.52
C TRP A 3 -9.19 -23.67 28.57
N PRO A 4 -10.44 -23.47 29.03
CA PRO A 4 -11.56 -23.32 28.10
C PRO A 4 -11.49 -22.03 27.27
N CYS A 5 -10.94 -20.94 27.82
CA CYS A 5 -10.76 -19.69 27.07
C CYS A 5 -9.68 -19.83 26.00
N VAL A 6 -8.58 -20.53 26.28
CA VAL A 6 -7.52 -20.82 25.31
C VAL A 6 -8.04 -21.73 24.20
N LEU A 7 -8.80 -22.77 24.55
CA LEU A 7 -9.42 -23.68 23.56
C LEU A 7 -10.46 -22.95 22.69
N LEU A 8 -11.24 -22.04 23.28
CA LEU A 8 -12.20 -21.22 22.53
C LEU A 8 -11.48 -20.28 21.56
N PHE A 9 -10.35 -19.66 21.98
CA PHE A 9 -9.54 -18.79 21.13
C PHE A 9 -8.88 -19.57 19.98
N ILE A 10 -8.36 -20.77 20.26
CA ILE A 10 -7.81 -21.66 19.22
C ILE A 10 -8.93 -22.11 18.26
N ALA A 11 -10.12 -22.44 18.75
CA ALA A 11 -11.25 -22.83 17.92
C ALA A 11 -11.74 -21.66 17.03
N ILE A 12 -11.77 -20.42 17.54
CA ILE A 12 -12.08 -19.22 16.76
C ILE A 12 -10.99 -18.93 15.73
N ALA A 13 -9.72 -19.09 16.08
CA ALA A 13 -8.60 -18.91 15.16
C ALA A 13 -8.55 -19.97 14.03
N ILE A 14 -9.02 -21.19 14.30
CA ILE A 14 -9.14 -22.27 13.29
C ILE A 14 -10.40 -22.08 12.44
N ALA A 15 -11.47 -21.50 13.01
CA ALA A 15 -12.73 -21.23 12.31
C ALA A 15 -12.70 -19.95 11.46
N SER A 16 -11.72 -19.08 11.65
CA SER A 16 -11.48 -17.97 10.73
C SER A 16 -10.96 -18.53 9.42
N GLY A 17 -11.89 -18.71 8.46
CA GLY A 17 -11.54 -18.93 7.05
C GLY A 17 -10.58 -17.81 6.62
N SER A 18 -9.85 -18.04 5.54
CA SER A 18 -8.84 -17.13 4.99
C SER A 18 -9.23 -15.66 5.16
N ALA A 19 -8.77 -15.03 6.25
CA ALA A 19 -8.82 -13.59 6.38
C ALA A 19 -7.83 -13.06 5.33
N GLN A 20 -8.34 -12.67 4.18
CA GLN A 20 -7.55 -11.92 3.22
C GLN A 20 -7.30 -10.54 3.85
N ALA A 21 -6.11 -10.37 4.39
CA ALA A 21 -5.64 -9.04 4.72
C ALA A 21 -5.63 -8.25 3.42
N HIS A 22 -6.38 -7.14 3.36
CA HIS A 22 -6.42 -6.28 2.20
C HIS A 22 -5.01 -5.69 2.02
N SER A 23 -4.25 -6.22 1.07
CA SER A 23 -3.06 -5.52 0.60
C SER A 23 -3.53 -4.21 -0.05
N SER A 24 -2.81 -3.12 0.21
CA SER A 24 -3.12 -1.82 -0.39
C SER A 24 -3.16 -1.97 -1.92
N SER A 25 -4.30 -1.61 -2.51
CA SER A 25 -4.48 -1.58 -3.96
C SER A 25 -3.72 -0.37 -4.50
N ASN A 26 -2.70 -0.61 -5.33
CA ASN A 26 -1.90 0.45 -5.92
C ASN A 26 -1.70 0.21 -7.42
N SER A 27 -1.71 1.30 -8.17
CA SER A 27 -1.24 1.32 -9.56
C SER A 27 -0.01 2.21 -9.67
N TYR A 28 0.90 1.86 -10.56
CA TYR A 28 2.12 2.64 -10.80
C TYR A 28 2.05 3.21 -12.22
N ILE A 29 2.11 4.54 -12.31
CA ILE A 29 2.09 5.25 -13.58
C ILE A 29 3.45 5.91 -13.77
N THR A 30 4.13 5.59 -14.86
CA THR A 30 5.42 6.18 -15.17
C THR A 30 5.36 6.87 -16.53
N ILE A 31 5.77 8.14 -16.58
CA ILE A 31 6.01 8.85 -17.84
C ILE A 31 7.52 9.00 -17.97
N SER A 32 8.07 8.44 -19.03
CA SER A 32 9.51 8.41 -19.29
C SER A 32 9.81 8.66 -20.77
N LYS A 33 11.08 8.88 -21.11
CA LYS A 33 11.55 8.98 -22.49
C LYS A 33 12.21 7.67 -22.91
N PHE A 34 11.77 7.12 -24.04
CA PHE A 34 12.39 5.95 -24.66
C PHE A 34 12.58 6.20 -26.16
N ASN A 35 13.81 6.07 -26.67
CA ASN A 35 14.15 6.27 -28.08
C ASN A 35 13.53 7.55 -28.69
N GLU A 36 13.75 8.70 -28.03
CA GLU A 36 13.25 10.02 -28.43
C GLU A 36 11.71 10.19 -28.27
N ALA A 37 10.94 9.15 -27.99
CA ALA A 37 9.50 9.24 -27.76
C ALA A 37 9.16 9.28 -26.27
N ALA A 38 8.12 10.02 -25.89
CA ALA A 38 7.54 9.91 -24.57
C ALA A 38 6.70 8.64 -24.47
N VAL A 39 6.89 7.89 -23.39
CA VAL A 39 6.19 6.64 -23.10
C VAL A 39 5.45 6.80 -21.76
N LEU A 40 4.16 6.48 -21.77
CA LEU A 40 3.37 6.30 -20.56
C LEU A 40 3.28 4.80 -20.29
N ARG A 41 3.69 4.38 -19.11
CA ARG A 41 3.53 3.01 -18.62
C ARG A 41 2.60 3.02 -17.42
N ALA A 42 1.64 2.10 -17.40
CA ALA A 42 0.76 1.84 -16.29
C ALA A 42 0.91 0.37 -15.86
N ASP A 43 1.24 0.15 -14.59
CA ASP A 43 1.24 -1.17 -13.97
C ASP A 43 0.07 -1.25 -13.00
N ILE A 44 -0.89 -2.16 -13.26
CA ILE A 44 -2.12 -2.35 -12.48
C ILE A 44 -2.15 -3.79 -12.00
N ASN A 45 -2.40 -4.00 -10.70
CA ASN A 45 -2.41 -5.33 -10.11
C ASN A 45 -3.50 -6.20 -10.75
N LEU A 46 -3.16 -7.43 -11.18
CA LEU A 46 -4.10 -8.35 -11.81
C LEU A 46 -5.26 -8.72 -10.90
N ARG A 47 -5.02 -8.81 -9.59
CA ARG A 47 -6.08 -9.06 -8.61
C ARG A 47 -7.10 -7.91 -8.57
N ASP A 48 -6.65 -6.67 -8.70
CA ASP A 48 -7.56 -5.51 -8.71
C ASP A 48 -8.37 -5.48 -10.00
N ILE A 49 -7.75 -5.82 -11.13
CA ILE A 49 -8.45 -5.96 -12.42
C ILE A 49 -9.48 -7.08 -12.38
N ASP A 50 -9.18 -8.19 -11.68
CA ASP A 50 -10.08 -9.33 -11.51
C ASP A 50 -11.39 -8.92 -10.80
N LEU A 51 -11.32 -8.00 -9.83
CA LEU A 51 -12.51 -7.46 -9.16
C LEU A 51 -13.47 -6.74 -10.12
N VAL A 52 -12.96 -6.20 -11.22
CA VAL A 52 -13.76 -5.47 -12.22
C VAL A 52 -14.23 -6.36 -13.36
N PHE A 53 -13.39 -7.31 -13.80
CA PHE A 53 -13.60 -8.05 -15.04
C PHE A 53 -13.86 -9.53 -14.85
N ASP A 54 -13.83 -10.05 -13.62
CA ASP A 54 -13.96 -11.49 -13.32
C ASP A 54 -13.03 -12.29 -14.26
N LEU A 55 -11.72 -12.04 -14.13
CA LEU A 55 -10.71 -12.63 -15.01
C LEU A 55 -10.53 -14.12 -14.77
N ASP A 56 -10.65 -14.59 -13.51
CA ASP A 56 -10.54 -16.00 -13.12
C ASP A 56 -11.77 -16.79 -13.60
N GLN A 57 -11.81 -17.07 -14.89
CA GLN A 57 -12.94 -17.74 -15.54
C GLN A 57 -13.09 -19.21 -15.11
N ASN A 58 -12.00 -19.86 -14.75
CA ASN A 58 -11.98 -21.26 -14.35
C ASN A 58 -12.24 -21.45 -12.85
N LYS A 59 -12.22 -20.35 -12.06
CA LYS A 59 -12.44 -20.27 -10.60
C LYS A 59 -11.44 -21.11 -9.80
N ASP A 60 -10.20 -21.16 -10.25
CA ASP A 60 -9.13 -21.85 -9.53
C ASP A 60 -8.44 -20.95 -8.48
N GLY A 61 -8.86 -19.70 -8.34
CA GLY A 61 -8.33 -18.72 -7.42
C GLY A 61 -7.05 -18.04 -7.92
N LYS A 62 -6.71 -18.17 -9.20
CA LYS A 62 -5.53 -17.57 -9.83
C LYS A 62 -5.87 -17.01 -11.19
N VAL A 63 -5.47 -15.77 -11.42
CA VAL A 63 -5.58 -15.15 -12.74
C VAL A 63 -4.39 -15.56 -13.59
N SER A 64 -4.65 -16.34 -14.65
CA SER A 64 -3.64 -16.71 -15.62
C SER A 64 -3.47 -15.62 -16.69
N TRP A 65 -2.28 -15.61 -17.32
CA TRP A 65 -2.04 -14.68 -18.43
C TRP A 65 -2.96 -14.93 -19.63
N GLY A 66 -3.36 -16.19 -19.87
CA GLY A 66 -4.31 -16.53 -20.93
C GLY A 66 -5.70 -15.92 -20.70
N GLU A 67 -6.20 -15.94 -19.49
CA GLU A 67 -7.47 -15.31 -19.09
C GLU A 67 -7.40 -13.78 -19.24
N THR A 68 -6.30 -13.17 -18.81
CA THR A 68 -6.05 -11.74 -19.00
C THR A 68 -6.08 -11.36 -20.49
N LEU A 69 -5.41 -12.13 -21.35
CA LEU A 69 -5.38 -11.87 -22.79
C LEU A 69 -6.75 -12.05 -23.44
N ALA A 70 -7.59 -12.97 -22.96
CA ALA A 70 -8.95 -13.17 -23.46
C ALA A 70 -9.83 -11.90 -23.30
N LYS A 71 -9.54 -11.06 -22.30
CA LYS A 71 -10.23 -9.81 -22.01
C LYS A 71 -9.57 -8.55 -22.58
N THR A 72 -8.56 -8.69 -23.45
CA THR A 72 -7.74 -7.57 -23.94
C THR A 72 -8.59 -6.44 -24.55
N ALA A 73 -9.65 -6.76 -25.30
CA ALA A 73 -10.48 -5.72 -25.93
C ALA A 73 -11.25 -4.87 -24.90
N GLU A 74 -11.79 -5.52 -23.88
CA GLU A 74 -12.52 -4.85 -22.78
C GLU A 74 -11.54 -4.02 -21.92
N LEU A 75 -10.39 -4.62 -21.58
CA LEU A 75 -9.32 -3.96 -20.83
C LEU A 75 -8.80 -2.72 -21.55
N LYS A 76 -8.61 -2.79 -22.89
CA LYS A 76 -8.17 -1.65 -23.68
C LYS A 76 -9.12 -0.46 -23.53
N LEU A 77 -10.40 -0.68 -23.69
CA LEU A 77 -11.41 0.38 -23.59
C LEU A 77 -11.45 1.00 -22.18
N TRP A 78 -11.39 0.16 -21.16
CA TRP A 78 -11.36 0.59 -19.77
C TRP A 78 -10.13 1.43 -19.44
N LEU A 79 -8.96 1.01 -19.89
CA LEU A 79 -7.70 1.72 -19.71
C LEU A 79 -7.71 3.09 -20.42
N GLU A 80 -8.18 3.14 -21.68
CA GLU A 80 -8.26 4.38 -22.46
C GLU A 80 -9.28 5.39 -21.89
N GLN A 81 -10.31 4.91 -21.20
CA GLN A 81 -11.28 5.75 -20.51
C GLN A 81 -10.75 6.25 -19.16
N GLY A 82 -10.11 5.39 -18.40
CA GLY A 82 -9.69 5.67 -17.05
C GLY A 82 -8.31 6.33 -16.93
N ILE A 83 -7.47 6.32 -17.98
CA ILE A 83 -6.18 7.01 -18.02
C ILE A 83 -6.19 8.01 -19.14
N GLN A 84 -6.14 9.30 -18.80
CA GLN A 84 -6.16 10.38 -19.78
C GLN A 84 -4.97 11.30 -19.55
N LEU A 85 -4.31 11.66 -20.64
CA LEU A 85 -3.21 12.61 -20.65
C LEU A 85 -3.58 13.80 -21.52
N SER A 86 -3.30 15.00 -21.07
CA SER A 86 -3.56 16.22 -21.81
C SER A 86 -2.49 17.27 -21.55
N THR A 87 -2.23 18.11 -22.53
CA THR A 87 -1.50 19.35 -22.36
C THR A 87 -2.48 20.50 -22.25
N LEU A 88 -1.99 21.73 -22.03
CA LEU A 88 -2.84 22.94 -21.99
C LEU A 88 -3.71 23.10 -23.26
N ASN A 89 -3.22 22.60 -24.40
CA ASN A 89 -3.81 22.87 -25.70
C ASN A 89 -4.58 21.70 -26.30
N GLN A 90 -4.31 20.46 -25.87
CA GLN A 90 -4.90 19.26 -26.50
C GLN A 90 -4.88 18.02 -25.62
N LYS A 91 -5.79 17.08 -25.88
CA LYS A 91 -5.70 15.72 -25.36
C LYS A 91 -4.60 14.96 -26.09
N CYS A 92 -3.82 14.19 -25.36
CA CYS A 92 -2.77 13.37 -25.92
C CYS A 92 -3.33 12.02 -26.35
N ALA A 93 -3.08 11.64 -27.59
CA ALA A 93 -3.38 10.29 -28.03
C ALA A 93 -2.36 9.31 -27.44
N LEU A 94 -2.87 8.26 -26.82
CA LEU A 94 -2.09 7.11 -26.36
C LEU A 94 -2.08 6.08 -27.49
N ALA A 95 -0.94 5.92 -28.15
CA ALA A 95 -0.79 5.07 -29.33
C ALA A 95 0.09 3.84 -29.03
N GLN A 96 0.05 2.84 -29.91
CA GLN A 96 0.94 1.66 -29.87
C GLN A 96 0.91 0.92 -28.51
N MET A 97 -0.31 0.59 -28.04
CA MET A 97 -0.48 -0.14 -26.79
C MET A 97 0.25 -1.48 -26.82
N ASN A 98 1.17 -1.67 -25.89
CA ASN A 98 1.88 -2.92 -25.66
C ASN A 98 1.56 -3.42 -24.25
N ILE A 99 1.14 -4.69 -24.12
CA ILE A 99 0.77 -5.32 -22.85
C ILE A 99 1.74 -6.45 -22.50
N LYS A 100 2.17 -6.49 -21.24
CA LYS A 100 3.02 -7.55 -20.70
C LYS A 100 2.70 -7.80 -19.24
N ALA A 101 3.06 -8.96 -18.73
CA ALA A 101 3.08 -9.20 -17.29
C ALA A 101 4.33 -8.57 -16.66
N SER A 102 4.20 -8.03 -15.47
CA SER A 102 5.29 -7.48 -14.67
C SER A 102 5.12 -7.94 -13.24
N ASP A 103 6.18 -8.40 -12.59
CA ASP A 103 6.13 -8.82 -11.19
C ASP A 103 6.65 -7.70 -10.30
N HIS A 104 5.87 -7.34 -9.30
CA HIS A 104 6.21 -6.46 -8.21
C HIS A 104 6.31 -7.26 -6.91
N ALA A 105 6.77 -6.65 -5.83
CA ALA A 105 6.94 -7.33 -4.54
C ALA A 105 5.62 -7.86 -3.94
N ASP A 106 4.50 -7.27 -4.32
CA ASP A 106 3.15 -7.53 -3.82
C ASP A 106 2.24 -8.30 -4.80
N GLY A 107 2.78 -8.73 -5.94
CA GLY A 107 2.05 -9.56 -6.90
C GLY A 107 2.39 -9.31 -8.36
N THR A 108 1.61 -9.94 -9.23
CA THR A 108 1.73 -9.81 -10.69
C THR A 108 0.84 -8.69 -11.20
N TYR A 109 1.38 -7.87 -12.07
CA TYR A 109 0.74 -6.68 -12.64
C TYR A 109 0.54 -6.82 -14.14
N LEU A 110 -0.56 -6.28 -14.63
CA LEU A 110 -0.72 -5.92 -16.03
C LEU A 110 0.07 -4.65 -16.29
N SER A 111 1.16 -4.76 -17.03
CA SER A 111 1.98 -3.62 -17.47
C SER A 111 1.55 -3.23 -18.86
N VAL A 112 1.10 -2.00 -19.02
CA VAL A 112 0.67 -1.46 -20.30
C VAL A 112 1.52 -0.25 -20.65
N GLU A 113 2.07 -0.24 -21.84
CA GLU A 113 2.91 0.85 -22.36
C GLU A 113 2.25 1.47 -23.57
N TRP A 114 2.24 2.81 -23.64
CA TRP A 114 1.78 3.59 -24.78
C TRP A 114 2.84 4.61 -25.20
N THR A 115 2.93 4.85 -26.49
CA THR A 115 3.63 6.01 -27.01
C THR A 115 2.71 7.23 -26.91
N VAL A 116 3.22 8.33 -26.37
CA VAL A 116 2.47 9.57 -26.16
C VAL A 116 2.77 10.52 -27.31
N ALA A 117 1.78 10.72 -28.18
CA ALA A 117 2.00 11.45 -29.44
C ALA A 117 2.07 12.99 -29.28
N CYS A 118 1.66 13.54 -28.12
CA CYS A 118 1.57 14.98 -27.90
C CYS A 118 2.77 15.59 -27.16
N LEU A 119 3.70 14.76 -26.69
CA LEU A 119 4.88 15.21 -25.94
C LEU A 119 6.09 15.23 -26.87
N ASP A 120 6.32 16.37 -27.50
CA ASP A 120 7.67 16.72 -27.93
C ASP A 120 8.45 17.13 -26.67
N VAL A 121 9.58 16.48 -26.39
CA VAL A 121 10.25 16.48 -25.09
C VAL A 121 10.96 17.82 -24.76
N ALA A 122 10.48 18.94 -25.28
CA ALA A 122 10.94 20.26 -24.91
C ALA A 122 10.39 20.64 -23.51
N GLU A 123 11.25 21.10 -22.62
CA GLU A 123 10.93 21.41 -21.21
C GLU A 123 9.72 22.36 -21.05
N ASP A 124 9.54 23.29 -21.96
CA ASP A 124 8.46 24.27 -21.88
C ASP A 124 7.07 23.67 -22.18
N GLU A 125 7.01 22.56 -22.92
CA GLU A 125 5.75 21.86 -23.26
C GLU A 125 5.28 20.92 -22.15
N LEU A 126 6.15 20.52 -21.25
CA LEU A 126 5.79 19.68 -20.10
C LEU A 126 5.00 20.46 -19.03
N LEU A 127 5.15 21.77 -18.98
CA LEU A 127 4.38 22.61 -18.07
C LEU A 127 2.90 22.63 -18.51
N GLY A 128 2.02 22.24 -17.62
CA GLY A 128 0.60 22.10 -17.89
C GLY A 128 0.19 20.72 -18.36
N LEU A 129 1.13 19.75 -18.43
CA LEU A 129 0.79 18.35 -18.62
C LEU A 129 -0.10 17.90 -17.46
N THR A 130 -1.28 17.41 -17.79
CA THR A 130 -2.26 16.92 -16.83
C THR A 130 -2.51 15.44 -17.08
N LEU A 131 -2.27 14.64 -16.07
CA LEU A 131 -2.63 13.23 -16.01
C LEU A 131 -3.89 13.08 -15.16
N ARG A 132 -4.92 12.46 -15.70
CA ARG A 132 -6.11 12.01 -15.00
C ARG A 132 -6.12 10.50 -14.93
N TYR A 133 -6.45 9.98 -13.76
CA TYR A 133 -6.57 8.57 -13.48
C TYR A 133 -7.86 8.31 -12.69
N ASP A 134 -8.74 7.50 -13.26
CA ASP A 134 -10.04 7.17 -12.66
C ASP A 134 -10.24 5.65 -12.50
N LEU A 135 -9.22 4.82 -12.81
CA LEU A 135 -9.35 3.37 -12.66
C LEU A 135 -9.44 2.99 -11.18
N MET A 136 -10.27 2.01 -10.86
CA MET A 136 -10.44 1.42 -9.53
C MET A 136 -11.07 2.31 -8.45
N PHE A 137 -11.16 3.61 -8.61
CA PHE A 137 -11.64 4.52 -7.57
C PHE A 137 -13.10 4.31 -7.15
N ASP A 138 -13.93 3.77 -8.06
CA ASP A 138 -15.32 3.41 -7.76
C ASP A 138 -15.44 2.08 -6.99
N GLN A 139 -14.45 1.19 -7.12
CA GLN A 139 -14.41 -0.12 -6.50
C GLN A 139 -13.68 -0.10 -5.16
N ASP A 140 -12.63 0.71 -5.07
CA ASP A 140 -11.79 0.81 -3.87
C ASP A 140 -11.39 2.27 -3.56
N ASN A 141 -12.00 2.84 -2.54
CA ASN A 141 -11.70 4.19 -2.06
C ASN A 141 -10.26 4.33 -1.50
N LEU A 142 -9.61 3.20 -1.21
CA LEU A 142 -8.22 3.17 -0.72
C LEU A 142 -7.22 3.05 -1.85
N HIS A 143 -7.68 2.78 -3.08
CA HIS A 143 -6.80 2.69 -4.24
C HIS A 143 -6.00 3.98 -4.45
N ARG A 144 -4.71 3.81 -4.77
CA ARG A 144 -3.80 4.93 -5.06
C ARG A 144 -3.08 4.68 -6.38
N ALA A 145 -3.00 5.71 -7.23
CA ALA A 145 -2.12 5.68 -8.38
C ALA A 145 -0.85 6.50 -8.08
N LEU A 146 0.27 5.80 -8.04
CA LEU A 146 1.59 6.37 -7.77
C LEU A 146 2.20 6.82 -9.09
N VAL A 147 2.27 8.12 -9.30
CA VAL A 147 2.76 8.72 -10.54
C VAL A 147 4.23 9.09 -10.40
N LYS A 148 5.04 8.65 -11.35
CA LYS A 148 6.43 9.06 -11.52
C LYS A 148 6.62 9.65 -12.91
N ILE A 149 7.15 10.86 -12.97
CA ILE A 149 7.63 11.48 -14.21
C ILE A 149 9.15 11.45 -14.17
N ASP A 150 9.75 10.76 -15.13
CA ASP A 150 11.19 10.52 -15.20
C ASP A 150 11.69 10.89 -16.62
N LEU A 151 11.84 12.16 -16.83
CA LEU A 151 12.30 12.73 -18.11
C LEU A 151 13.72 13.32 -17.92
N PRO A 152 14.54 13.44 -18.97
CA PRO A 152 15.98 13.75 -18.85
C PRO A 152 16.32 14.97 -17.98
N ASN A 153 15.49 15.99 -18.03
CA ASN A 153 15.72 17.24 -17.30
C ASN A 153 14.63 17.54 -16.27
N PHE A 154 13.70 16.59 -16.07
CA PHE A 154 12.57 16.80 -15.20
C PHE A 154 12.15 15.52 -14.47
N GLN A 155 12.18 15.58 -13.15
CA GLN A 155 11.66 14.49 -12.31
C GLN A 155 10.59 15.03 -11.37
N SER A 156 9.49 14.31 -11.28
CA SER A 156 8.39 14.62 -10.36
C SER A 156 7.67 13.36 -9.95
N SER A 157 6.99 13.42 -8.81
CA SER A 157 6.12 12.34 -8.36
C SER A 157 4.83 12.92 -7.78
N ALA A 158 3.76 12.14 -7.90
CA ALA A 158 2.46 12.47 -7.34
C ALA A 158 1.73 11.21 -6.90
N ILE A 159 0.75 11.39 -6.01
CA ILE A 159 -0.19 10.34 -5.61
C ILE A 159 -1.57 10.81 -6.04
N LEU A 160 -2.28 9.99 -6.82
CA LEU A 160 -3.67 10.22 -7.19
C LEU A 160 -4.57 9.33 -6.32
N SER A 161 -5.71 9.86 -5.97
CA SER A 161 -6.70 9.27 -5.07
C SER A 161 -8.11 9.67 -5.52
N PRO A 162 -9.17 9.04 -5.03
CA PRO A 162 -10.56 9.38 -5.42
C PRO A 162 -10.92 10.85 -5.25
N ASP A 163 -10.42 11.49 -4.20
CA ASP A 163 -10.61 12.92 -3.92
C ASP A 163 -9.70 13.83 -4.76
N ARG A 164 -8.69 13.26 -5.41
CA ARG A 164 -7.75 13.98 -6.27
C ARG A 164 -7.32 13.11 -7.45
N PRO A 165 -8.19 12.91 -8.45
CA PRO A 165 -7.91 12.01 -9.58
C PRO A 165 -6.98 12.63 -10.64
N GLU A 166 -6.61 13.90 -10.49
CA GLU A 166 -5.81 14.64 -11.47
C GLU A 166 -4.52 15.20 -10.88
N PHE A 167 -3.49 15.17 -11.67
CA PHE A 167 -2.20 15.80 -11.40
C PHE A 167 -1.78 16.66 -12.58
N THR A 168 -1.55 17.95 -12.33
CA THR A 168 -1.02 18.88 -13.33
C THR A 168 0.41 19.26 -13.01
N LEU A 169 1.29 19.11 -13.98
CA LEU A 169 2.69 19.47 -13.87
C LEU A 169 2.87 20.99 -13.89
N THR A 170 3.38 21.54 -12.78
CA THR A 170 3.68 22.97 -12.66
C THR A 170 5.13 23.15 -12.19
N LYS A 171 5.72 24.33 -12.42
CA LYS A 171 7.06 24.66 -11.91
C LYS A 171 7.21 24.43 -10.39
N ALA A 172 6.11 24.52 -9.65
CA ALA A 172 6.07 24.32 -8.20
C ALA A 172 5.98 22.83 -7.78
N THR A 173 5.64 21.91 -8.68
CA THR A 173 5.48 20.48 -8.34
C THR A 173 6.82 19.77 -8.10
N GLY A 174 7.94 20.32 -8.58
CA GLY A 174 9.29 19.79 -8.32
C GLY A 174 9.88 20.10 -6.93
N SER A 175 9.13 20.79 -6.03
CA SER A 175 9.61 21.05 -4.67
C SER A 175 9.56 19.78 -3.82
N GLY A 176 10.73 19.25 -3.47
CA GLY A 176 10.87 18.05 -2.62
C GLY A 176 10.13 18.17 -1.28
N LEU A 177 9.97 19.39 -0.73
CA LEU A 177 9.22 19.63 0.49
C LEU A 177 7.72 19.35 0.34
N LYS A 178 7.10 19.70 -0.78
CA LYS A 178 5.68 19.40 -1.04
C LYS A 178 5.44 17.91 -1.26
N VAL A 179 6.40 17.24 -1.88
CA VAL A 179 6.38 15.78 -2.04
C VAL A 179 6.47 15.11 -0.67
N LEU A 180 7.42 15.54 0.18
CA LEU A 180 7.57 15.03 1.54
C LEU A 180 6.31 15.25 2.39
N GLU A 181 5.74 16.45 2.38
CA GLU A 181 4.49 16.75 3.09
C GLU A 181 3.35 15.80 2.68
N ARG A 182 3.21 15.55 1.38
CA ARG A 182 2.19 14.63 0.87
C ARG A 182 2.41 13.19 1.34
N TYR A 183 3.64 12.68 1.25
CA TYR A 183 3.96 11.34 1.73
C TYR A 183 3.75 11.20 3.25
N LEU A 184 4.02 12.25 4.02
CA LEU A 184 3.73 12.26 5.46
C LEU A 184 2.24 12.20 5.74
N LEU A 185 1.42 12.97 5.02
CA LEU A 185 -0.04 12.95 5.19
C LEU A 185 -0.64 11.59 4.78
N GLU A 186 -0.21 11.04 3.66
CA GLU A 186 -0.64 9.70 3.21
C GLU A 186 -0.19 8.61 4.19
N GLY A 187 1.01 8.72 4.76
CA GLY A 187 1.49 7.79 5.79
C GLY A 187 0.66 7.85 7.08
N VAL A 188 0.29 9.05 7.54
CA VAL A 188 -0.62 9.22 8.69
C VAL A 188 -1.99 8.62 8.38
N TRP A 189 -2.52 8.88 7.19
CA TRP A 189 -3.81 8.35 6.75
C TRP A 189 -3.79 6.83 6.64
N HIS A 190 -2.72 6.26 6.11
CA HIS A 190 -2.52 4.81 6.01
C HIS A 190 -2.55 4.13 7.40
N ILE A 191 -1.85 4.70 8.39
CA ILE A 191 -1.88 4.19 9.77
C ILE A 191 -3.28 4.27 10.36
N TRP A 192 -4.01 5.36 10.10
CA TRP A 192 -5.34 5.60 10.65
C TRP A 192 -6.39 4.63 10.09
N ILE A 193 -6.29 4.27 8.82
CA ILE A 193 -7.22 3.34 8.15
C ILE A 193 -6.84 1.88 8.41
N GLY A 194 -5.55 1.58 8.62
CA GLY A 194 -5.07 0.23 8.91
C GLY A 194 -5.58 -0.26 10.26
N ILE A 195 -6.66 -1.06 10.26
CA ILE A 195 -7.24 -1.63 11.50
C ILE A 195 -6.21 -2.43 12.29
N ASP A 196 -5.33 -3.17 11.64
CA ASP A 196 -4.22 -3.93 12.23
C ASP A 196 -3.23 -3.02 12.95
N HIS A 197 -2.85 -1.87 12.37
CA HIS A 197 -2.01 -0.86 13.02
C HIS A 197 -2.71 -0.27 14.26
N VAL A 198 -3.99 0.07 14.14
CA VAL A 198 -4.78 0.62 15.26
C VAL A 198 -4.93 -0.40 16.37
N LEU A 199 -5.24 -1.67 16.04
CA LEU A 199 -5.37 -2.75 17.04
C LEU A 199 -4.04 -3.07 17.71
N PHE A 200 -2.94 -3.05 16.96
CA PHE A 200 -1.59 -3.23 17.51
C PHE A 200 -1.24 -2.10 18.48
N LEU A 201 -1.42 -0.84 18.08
CA LEU A 201 -1.21 0.32 18.95
C LEU A 201 -2.09 0.27 20.19
N LEU A 202 -3.37 -0.11 20.05
CA LEU A 202 -4.29 -0.26 21.16
C LEU A 202 -3.84 -1.35 22.12
N SER A 203 -3.33 -2.48 21.62
CA SER A 203 -2.81 -3.57 22.47
C SER A 203 -1.60 -3.12 23.30
N LEU A 204 -0.71 -2.31 22.70
CA LEU A 204 0.43 -1.73 23.41
C LEU A 204 0.00 -0.68 24.43
N LEU A 205 -0.98 0.15 24.07
CA LEU A 205 -1.52 1.20 24.93
C LEU A 205 -2.16 0.61 26.19
N ILE A 206 -2.99 -0.43 26.05
CA ILE A 206 -3.62 -1.13 27.15
C ILE A 206 -2.57 -1.67 28.13
N LEU A 207 -1.49 -2.25 27.61
CA LEU A 207 -0.41 -2.78 28.43
C LEU A 207 0.34 -1.68 29.22
N ALA A 208 0.53 -0.52 28.62
CA ALA A 208 1.25 0.58 29.24
C ALA A 208 0.44 1.27 30.37
N PHE A 209 -0.89 1.26 30.28
CA PHE A 209 -1.77 1.86 31.29
C PHE A 209 -2.23 0.89 32.40
N LEU A 210 -2.00 -0.42 32.22
CA LEU A 210 -2.43 -1.43 33.15
C LEU A 210 -1.20 -2.21 33.69
N GLU A 211 -0.87 -2.02 34.95
CA GLU A 211 0.15 -2.85 35.62
C GLU A 211 -0.47 -4.19 36.02
N PRO A 212 0.01 -5.33 35.51
CA PRO A 212 -0.48 -6.62 35.97
C PRO A 212 -0.08 -6.85 37.41
N SER A 213 -1.05 -7.02 38.27
CA SER A 213 -0.83 -7.37 39.67
C SER A 213 -0.23 -8.77 39.77
N ARG A 214 0.90 -8.91 40.49
CA ARG A 214 1.53 -10.20 40.79
C ARG A 214 0.65 -11.16 41.58
N LYS A 215 -0.48 -10.68 42.14
CA LYS A 215 -1.31 -11.44 43.09
C LYS A 215 -2.63 -11.94 42.51
N SER A 216 -3.09 -11.42 41.39
CA SER A 216 -4.35 -11.84 40.76
C SER A 216 -4.39 -11.50 39.27
N VAL A 217 -4.79 -12.46 38.44
CA VAL A 217 -4.97 -12.31 37.00
C VAL A 217 -6.12 -11.34 36.63
N ILE A 218 -6.91 -10.93 37.63
CA ILE A 218 -8.15 -10.14 37.44
C ILE A 218 -8.01 -8.70 37.96
N GLN A 219 -6.94 -8.36 38.68
CA GLN A 219 -6.73 -7.00 39.19
C GLN A 219 -5.67 -6.27 38.39
N TRP A 220 -6.12 -5.29 37.60
CA TRP A 220 -5.31 -4.43 36.78
C TRP A 220 -5.33 -3.00 37.36
N PRO A 221 -4.49 -2.71 38.37
CA PRO A 221 -4.42 -1.36 38.89
C PRO A 221 -3.92 -0.41 37.83
N ALA A 222 -4.51 0.78 37.77
CA ALA A 222 -4.05 1.84 36.90
C ALA A 222 -2.61 2.24 37.26
N VAL A 223 -1.80 2.56 36.26
CA VAL A 223 -0.43 3.04 36.46
C VAL A 223 -0.42 4.29 37.33
N GLN A 224 0.35 4.27 38.41
CA GLN A 224 0.46 5.40 39.31
C GLN A 224 1.22 6.59 38.73
N ASN A 225 2.03 6.37 37.71
CA ASN A 225 2.84 7.41 37.04
C ASN A 225 2.60 7.43 35.54
N VAL A 226 1.69 8.30 35.11
CA VAL A 226 1.34 8.50 33.69
C VAL A 226 2.55 8.89 32.85
N LYS A 227 3.51 9.65 33.40
CA LYS A 227 4.71 10.07 32.68
C LYS A 227 5.59 8.88 32.31
N THR A 228 5.77 7.92 33.21
CA THR A 228 6.53 6.69 32.93
C THR A 228 5.83 5.86 31.85
N ALA A 229 4.51 5.68 31.95
CA ALA A 229 3.73 4.95 30.96
C ALA A 229 3.84 5.57 29.56
N VAL A 230 3.75 6.89 29.45
CA VAL A 230 3.92 7.61 28.17
C VAL A 230 5.33 7.41 27.60
N LEU A 231 6.37 7.47 28.43
CA LEU A 231 7.75 7.23 27.98
C LEU A 231 7.97 5.80 27.49
N ASP A 232 7.39 4.81 28.17
CA ASP A 232 7.46 3.41 27.75
C ASP A 232 6.75 3.18 26.42
N ILE A 233 5.56 3.77 26.23
CA ILE A 233 4.84 3.75 24.95
C ILE A 233 5.70 4.38 23.85
N LEU A 234 6.26 5.57 24.08
CA LEU A 234 7.09 6.26 23.11
C LEU A 234 8.31 5.43 22.73
N ALA A 235 8.96 4.78 23.70
CA ALA A 235 10.10 3.92 23.44
C ALA A 235 9.75 2.74 22.53
N VAL A 236 8.62 2.05 22.81
CA VAL A 236 8.15 0.91 22.02
C VAL A 236 7.74 1.34 20.62
N VAL A 237 6.95 2.41 20.49
CA VAL A 237 6.52 2.95 19.19
C VAL A 237 7.72 3.39 18.36
N THR A 238 8.70 4.06 18.98
CA THR A 238 9.93 4.50 18.28
C THR A 238 10.75 3.29 17.82
N ALA A 239 10.94 2.29 18.66
CA ALA A 239 11.69 1.07 18.30
C ALA A 239 10.99 0.34 17.14
N PHE A 240 9.68 0.20 17.18
CA PHE A 240 8.88 -0.39 16.10
C PHE A 240 9.03 0.39 14.80
N THR A 241 8.87 1.72 14.84
CA THR A 241 8.98 2.59 13.67
C THR A 241 10.38 2.52 13.05
N LEU A 242 11.43 2.51 13.86
CA LEU A 242 12.80 2.36 13.38
C LEU A 242 13.03 0.99 12.72
N ALA A 243 12.60 -0.10 13.36
CA ALA A 243 12.72 -1.43 12.80
C ALA A 243 11.96 -1.55 11.47
N HIS A 244 10.73 -1.05 11.42
CA HIS A 244 9.92 -1.03 10.19
C HIS A 244 10.56 -0.20 9.08
N SER A 245 11.08 0.99 9.40
CA SER A 245 11.78 1.85 8.42
C SER A 245 13.04 1.18 7.86
N ILE A 246 13.80 0.46 8.70
CA ILE A 246 14.99 -0.30 8.26
C ILE A 246 14.57 -1.43 7.33
N THR A 247 13.57 -2.24 7.71
CA THR A 247 13.09 -3.36 6.87
C THR A 247 12.53 -2.86 5.54
N LEU A 248 11.75 -1.78 5.55
CA LEU A 248 11.25 -1.14 4.34
C LEU A 248 12.40 -0.65 3.44
N GLY A 249 13.42 0.00 4.02
CA GLY A 249 14.60 0.41 3.28
C GLY A 249 15.33 -0.76 2.63
N LEU A 250 15.51 -1.88 3.35
CA LEU A 250 16.13 -3.08 2.81
C LEU A 250 15.33 -3.70 1.65
N THR A 251 14.00 -3.63 1.72
CA THR A 251 13.12 -4.10 0.64
C THR A 251 13.20 -3.20 -0.59
N ILE A 252 13.20 -1.86 -0.40
CA ILE A 252 13.33 -0.89 -1.50
C ILE A 252 14.68 -1.09 -2.25
N PHE A 253 15.76 -1.35 -1.52
CA PHE A 253 17.07 -1.63 -2.13
C PHE A 253 17.22 -3.06 -2.64
N LYS A 254 16.16 -3.87 -2.59
CA LYS A 254 16.15 -5.29 -3.01
C LYS A 254 17.19 -6.16 -2.32
N TRP A 255 17.59 -5.80 -1.09
CA TRP A 255 18.47 -6.62 -0.25
C TRP A 255 17.69 -7.70 0.48
N LEU A 256 16.41 -7.50 0.65
CA LEU A 256 15.46 -8.43 1.22
C LEU A 256 14.20 -8.43 0.32
N GLU A 257 13.84 -9.59 -0.22
CA GLU A 257 12.62 -9.80 -1.01
C GLU A 257 11.76 -10.90 -0.34
N PRO A 258 11.21 -10.65 0.85
CA PRO A 258 10.36 -11.63 1.51
C PRO A 258 9.02 -11.69 0.79
N SER A 259 8.49 -12.92 0.60
CA SER A 259 7.17 -13.10 0.00
C SER A 259 6.07 -12.54 0.90
N ALA A 260 5.05 -11.92 0.32
CA ALA A 260 3.88 -11.41 1.03
C ALA A 260 3.20 -12.52 1.85
N ASP A 261 3.14 -13.74 1.30
CA ASP A 261 2.57 -14.93 1.94
C ASP A 261 3.22 -15.30 3.29
N LEU A 262 4.44 -14.87 3.52
CA LEU A 262 5.15 -15.08 4.80
C LEU A 262 5.05 -13.88 5.74
N ILE A 263 5.04 -12.68 5.19
CA ILE A 263 5.03 -11.46 6.01
C ILE A 263 3.69 -11.26 6.69
N GLU A 264 2.58 -11.39 5.97
CA GLU A 264 1.25 -11.15 6.52
C GLU A 264 0.92 -12.07 7.71
N PRO A 265 1.12 -13.41 7.61
CA PRO A 265 0.95 -14.28 8.77
C PRO A 265 1.94 -13.98 9.91
N ALA A 266 3.17 -13.57 9.61
CA ALA A 266 4.16 -13.21 10.64
C ALA A 266 3.74 -11.96 11.43
N ILE A 267 3.20 -10.93 10.75
CA ILE A 267 2.65 -9.75 11.39
C ILE A 267 1.46 -10.13 12.28
N ALA A 268 0.49 -10.90 11.76
CA ALA A 268 -0.65 -11.36 12.53
C ALA A 268 -0.21 -12.15 13.77
N LEU A 269 0.77 -13.06 13.62
CA LEU A 269 1.33 -13.84 14.72
C LEU A 269 2.00 -12.94 15.78
N SER A 270 2.68 -11.89 15.37
CA SER A 270 3.32 -10.94 16.30
C SER A 270 2.29 -10.19 17.15
N VAL A 271 1.15 -9.80 16.56
CA VAL A 271 0.04 -9.17 17.28
C VAL A 271 -0.58 -10.15 18.29
N VAL A 272 -0.82 -11.40 17.87
CA VAL A 272 -1.32 -12.47 18.76
C VAL A 272 -0.34 -12.72 19.90
N ALA A 273 0.96 -12.81 19.62
CA ALA A 273 1.99 -13.00 20.64
C ALA A 273 2.02 -11.85 21.66
N ALA A 274 1.91 -10.60 21.19
CA ALA A 274 1.79 -9.42 22.06
C ALA A 274 0.54 -9.47 22.94
N ALA A 275 -0.62 -9.81 22.36
CA ALA A 275 -1.87 -9.95 23.09
C ALA A 275 -1.81 -11.08 24.12
N LEU A 276 -1.25 -12.24 23.78
CA LEU A 276 -1.05 -13.35 24.72
C LEU A 276 -0.09 -13.01 25.84
N ASN A 277 1.01 -12.32 25.53
CA ASN A 277 1.93 -11.83 26.56
C ASN A 277 1.22 -10.90 27.55
N ASN A 278 0.31 -10.05 27.07
CA ASN A 278 -0.50 -9.18 27.90
C ASN A 278 -1.44 -9.98 28.81
N LEU A 279 -2.10 -11.01 28.30
CA LEU A 279 -3.04 -11.85 29.06
C LEU A 279 -2.33 -12.77 30.06
N LEU A 280 -1.21 -13.36 29.70
CA LEU A 280 -0.50 -14.35 30.50
C LEU A 280 0.49 -13.73 31.49
N GLY A 281 0.76 -12.44 31.36
CA GLY A 281 1.64 -11.71 32.27
C GLY A 281 3.06 -12.32 32.33
N TRP A 282 3.59 -12.83 31.23
CA TRP A 282 4.91 -13.48 31.18
C TRP A 282 5.99 -12.50 31.57
N ALA A 283 6.41 -12.61 32.86
CA ALA A 283 7.42 -11.76 33.47
C ALA A 283 8.81 -11.89 32.80
N ALA A 284 9.03 -12.90 31.97
CA ALA A 284 10.29 -13.14 31.28
C ALA A 284 10.58 -12.12 30.16
N LEU A 285 9.54 -11.57 29.50
CA LEU A 285 9.67 -10.58 28.42
C LEU A 285 9.69 -9.12 28.89
N ARG A 286 9.51 -8.87 30.19
CA ARG A 286 9.52 -7.52 30.78
C ARG A 286 10.91 -6.97 31.08
N ARG A 287 11.98 -7.64 30.79
CA ARG A 287 13.35 -7.21 31.10
C ARG A 287 14.14 -6.71 29.91
N TRP A 288 13.46 -6.42 28.80
CA TRP A 288 14.11 -5.83 27.62
C TRP A 288 13.48 -4.50 27.25
#